data_cb2a88cc80a6ef9bc6f4f8c1fe6345c7
#
_entry.id   cb2a88cc80a6ef9bc6f4f8c1fe6345c7
#
_cell.length_a   1.000
_cell.length_b   1.000
_cell.length_c   1.000
_cell.angle_alpha   90.00
_cell.angle_beta   90.00
_cell.angle_gamma   90.00
#
_symmetry.space_group_name_H-M   'P 1'
#
loop_
_entity.id
_entity.type
_entity.pdbx_description
1 polymer ?
#
loop_
_entity_poly.entity_id
_entity_poly.type
_entity_poly.pdbx_seq_one_letter_code
_entity_poly.pdbx_strand_id
1 'polypeptide(L)'
;AHILNYFMVAVTLIVVSVPEGLPMSVTLSLALSMNRMLKTNNLVRKMHACETMGATTVICTDKTGTLTQNQMQVYQTNFYNLKEQKLGEDELSNLIKEGISTNSTAFLDFSEEKVKTLGNPTEAALLLWLNGQHQNYLELRENATILDQLTFSTERKYMATIVQSPLLGKKVLYVKGAPEIVLAKSNRVAINGTCKPVAECKAGIEKQLLDYQNQAMRTLGFAYQIIEDGKDETFFVEGRLHDTDLTYLGIV
;
A
#
# COMPACT_ATOMS: atom_id res chain seq x y z
N ALA A 1 -64.27 -52.94 -0.89
CA ALA A 1 -63.07 -53.51 -0.22
C ALA A 1 -61.78 -53.53 -1.07
N HIS A 2 -61.87 -53.94 -2.33
CA HIS A 2 -60.67 -54.06 -3.17
C HIS A 2 -59.96 -52.74 -3.48
N ILE A 3 -60.69 -51.65 -3.72
CA ILE A 3 -60.08 -50.29 -4.03
C ILE A 3 -59.25 -49.78 -2.87
N LEU A 4 -59.74 -49.94 -1.62
CA LEU A 4 -59.00 -49.53 -0.44
C LEU A 4 -57.71 -50.31 -0.24
N ASN A 5 -57.73 -51.63 -0.51
CA ASN A 5 -56.53 -52.46 -0.44
C ASN A 5 -55.45 -52.00 -1.49
N TYR A 6 -55.89 -51.78 -2.71
CA TYR A 6 -54.97 -51.28 -3.74
C TYR A 6 -54.41 -49.91 -3.38
N PHE A 7 -55.19 -49.02 -2.83
CA PHE A 7 -54.77 -47.71 -2.34
C PHE A 7 -53.73 -47.85 -1.22
N MET A 8 -53.99 -48.71 -0.23
CA MET A 8 -53.05 -48.97 0.87
C MET A 8 -51.75 -49.56 0.37
N VAL A 9 -51.73 -50.47 -0.59
CA VAL A 9 -50.56 -51.06 -1.19
C VAL A 9 -49.75 -49.96 -1.97
N ALA A 10 -50.45 -49.11 -2.72
CA ALA A 10 -49.80 -48.02 -3.45
C ALA A 10 -49.14 -47.02 -2.49
N VAL A 11 -49.78 -46.59 -1.44
CA VAL A 11 -49.22 -45.71 -0.40
C VAL A 11 -48.01 -46.37 0.26
N THR A 12 -48.11 -47.66 0.63
CA THR A 12 -47.00 -48.41 1.22
C THR A 12 -45.79 -48.47 0.29
N LEU A 13 -46.00 -48.70 -0.99
CA LEU A 13 -44.91 -48.73 -2.00
C LEU A 13 -44.25 -47.35 -2.14
N ILE A 14 -45.02 -46.27 -2.13
CA ILE A 14 -44.49 -44.89 -2.21
C ILE A 14 -43.65 -44.60 -0.96
N VAL A 15 -44.13 -44.90 0.23
CA VAL A 15 -43.40 -44.66 1.49
C VAL A 15 -42.11 -45.48 1.54
N VAL A 16 -42.15 -46.77 1.18
CA VAL A 16 -40.96 -47.63 1.18
C VAL A 16 -39.93 -47.24 0.07
N SER A 17 -40.40 -46.64 -1.04
CA SER A 17 -39.51 -46.21 -2.14
C SER A 17 -38.69 -44.96 -1.79
N VAL A 18 -39.09 -44.19 -0.78
CA VAL A 18 -38.30 -43.02 -0.32
C VAL A 18 -37.39 -43.48 0.82
N PRO A 19 -36.07 -43.51 0.62
CA PRO A 19 -35.14 -43.88 1.69
C PRO A 19 -35.20 -42.85 2.82
N GLU A 20 -35.85 -43.17 3.93
CA GLU A 20 -36.03 -42.25 5.07
C GLU A 20 -34.71 -41.76 5.68
N GLY A 21 -33.61 -42.50 5.52
CA GLY A 21 -32.29 -42.13 5.99
C GLY A 21 -31.59 -41.05 5.15
N LEU A 22 -32.05 -40.81 3.92
CA LEU A 22 -31.38 -39.88 3.01
C LEU A 22 -31.50 -38.38 3.48
N PRO A 23 -32.70 -37.87 3.79
CA PRO A 23 -32.84 -36.52 4.32
C PRO A 23 -32.07 -36.31 5.62
N MET A 24 -32.07 -37.31 6.50
CA MET A 24 -31.38 -37.26 7.79
C MET A 24 -29.84 -37.22 7.60
N SER A 25 -29.31 -38.06 6.71
CA SER A 25 -27.85 -38.08 6.42
C SER A 25 -27.36 -36.80 5.76
N VAL A 26 -28.16 -36.21 4.85
CA VAL A 26 -27.85 -34.92 4.24
C VAL A 26 -27.84 -33.80 5.29
N THR A 27 -28.86 -33.74 6.13
CA THR A 27 -28.98 -32.74 7.20
C THR A 27 -27.79 -32.84 8.18
N LEU A 28 -27.43 -34.05 8.58
CA LEU A 28 -26.30 -34.28 9.49
C LEU A 28 -24.97 -33.86 8.82
N SER A 29 -24.80 -34.22 7.56
CA SER A 29 -23.59 -33.85 6.79
C SER A 29 -23.46 -32.34 6.65
N LEU A 30 -24.56 -31.62 6.36
CA LEU A 30 -24.56 -30.15 6.29
C LEU A 30 -24.29 -29.52 7.66
N ALA A 31 -24.86 -30.06 8.76
CA ALA A 31 -24.58 -29.57 10.10
C ALA A 31 -23.09 -29.72 10.49
N LEU A 32 -22.48 -30.87 10.15
CA LEU A 32 -21.06 -31.08 10.37
C LEU A 32 -20.21 -30.13 9.54
N SER A 33 -20.61 -29.88 8.30
CA SER A 33 -19.95 -28.90 7.43
C SER A 33 -20.02 -27.48 7.99
N MET A 34 -21.16 -27.03 8.47
CA MET A 34 -21.31 -25.75 9.16
C MET A 34 -20.39 -25.63 10.37
N ASN A 35 -20.29 -26.69 11.19
CA ASN A 35 -19.40 -26.68 12.35
C ASN A 35 -17.93 -26.59 11.96
N ARG A 36 -17.51 -27.24 10.87
CA ARG A 36 -16.16 -27.10 10.32
C ARG A 36 -15.88 -25.69 9.81
N MET A 37 -16.84 -25.09 9.10
CA MET A 37 -16.74 -23.71 8.61
C MET A 37 -16.65 -22.70 9.76
N LEU A 38 -17.40 -22.92 10.84
CA LEU A 38 -17.33 -22.07 12.04
C LEU A 38 -15.92 -22.07 12.65
N LYS A 39 -15.25 -23.23 12.67
CA LYS A 39 -13.86 -23.35 13.18
C LYS A 39 -12.84 -22.57 12.34
N THR A 40 -13.16 -22.25 11.09
CA THR A 40 -12.35 -21.44 10.19
C THR A 40 -12.85 -19.99 10.09
N ASN A 41 -13.60 -19.52 11.10
CA ASN A 41 -14.18 -18.17 11.19
C ASN A 41 -15.22 -17.85 10.11
N ASN A 42 -15.84 -18.86 9.51
CA ASN A 42 -16.91 -18.71 8.52
C ASN A 42 -18.27 -19.03 9.17
N LEU A 43 -19.04 -18.00 9.52
CA LEU A 43 -20.35 -18.16 10.11
C LEU A 43 -21.42 -18.34 9.03
N VAL A 44 -21.94 -19.57 8.91
CA VAL A 44 -23.08 -19.89 8.04
C VAL A 44 -24.35 -19.92 8.87
N ARG A 45 -25.36 -19.11 8.55
CA ARG A 45 -26.63 -19.01 9.27
C ARG A 45 -27.74 -19.90 8.70
N LYS A 46 -27.62 -20.27 7.43
CA LYS A 46 -28.61 -21.12 6.73
C LYS A 46 -27.92 -22.39 6.22
N MET A 47 -28.41 -23.55 6.63
CA MET A 47 -27.83 -24.85 6.29
C MET A 47 -27.71 -25.08 4.77
N HIS A 48 -28.72 -24.73 4.00
CA HIS A 48 -28.75 -24.88 2.55
C HIS A 48 -27.72 -23.96 1.84
N ALA A 49 -27.22 -22.94 2.51
CA ALA A 49 -26.13 -22.10 1.93
C ALA A 49 -24.84 -22.90 1.72
N CYS A 50 -24.55 -23.92 2.53
CA CYS A 50 -23.39 -24.79 2.34
C CYS A 50 -23.48 -25.57 1.02
N GLU A 51 -24.69 -26.06 0.69
CA GLU A 51 -24.94 -26.78 -0.57
C GLU A 51 -24.80 -25.85 -1.78
N THR A 52 -25.42 -24.66 -1.71
CA THR A 52 -25.32 -23.65 -2.78
C THR A 52 -23.88 -23.20 -3.00
N MET A 53 -23.11 -22.99 -1.92
CA MET A 53 -21.70 -22.63 -2.01
C MET A 53 -20.86 -23.74 -2.64
N GLY A 54 -21.14 -25.00 -2.34
CA GLY A 54 -20.45 -26.15 -2.93
C GLY A 54 -20.71 -26.33 -4.42
N ALA A 55 -21.83 -25.80 -4.95
CA ALA A 55 -22.22 -25.86 -6.35
C ALA A 55 -21.81 -24.62 -7.17
N THR A 56 -21.11 -23.65 -6.58
CA THR A 56 -20.70 -22.43 -7.29
C THR A 56 -19.66 -22.73 -8.36
N THR A 57 -19.85 -22.16 -9.54
CA THR A 57 -18.95 -22.28 -10.69
C THR A 57 -18.15 -20.99 -10.95
N VAL A 58 -18.60 -19.87 -10.40
CA VAL A 58 -17.97 -18.55 -10.54
C VAL A 58 -17.89 -17.88 -9.18
N ILE A 59 -16.71 -17.37 -8.84
CA ILE A 59 -16.46 -16.61 -7.61
C ILE A 59 -16.06 -15.20 -8.00
N CYS A 60 -16.86 -14.20 -7.60
CA CYS A 60 -16.52 -12.79 -7.74
C CYS A 60 -16.03 -12.27 -6.39
N THR A 61 -14.86 -11.65 -6.38
CA THR A 61 -14.27 -11.12 -5.15
C THR A 61 -13.58 -9.79 -5.41
N ASP A 62 -13.64 -8.90 -4.41
CA ASP A 62 -12.78 -7.72 -4.39
C ASP A 62 -11.32 -8.09 -4.07
N LYS A 63 -10.41 -7.28 -4.56
CA LYS A 63 -8.99 -7.48 -4.30
C LYS A 63 -8.60 -7.00 -2.90
N THR A 64 -8.92 -5.74 -2.61
CA THR A 64 -8.39 -5.05 -1.42
C THR A 64 -9.18 -5.41 -0.16
N GLY A 65 -8.47 -5.93 0.84
CA GLY A 65 -9.07 -6.35 2.12
C GLY A 65 -9.74 -7.73 2.08
N THR A 66 -9.84 -8.38 0.90
CA THR A 66 -10.36 -9.74 0.73
C THR A 66 -9.27 -10.70 0.28
N LEU A 67 -8.61 -10.43 -0.83
CA LEU A 67 -7.46 -11.19 -1.31
C LEU A 67 -6.14 -10.66 -0.75
N THR A 68 -6.14 -9.45 -0.24
CA THR A 68 -5.00 -8.79 0.39
C THR A 68 -5.36 -8.35 1.80
N GLN A 69 -4.35 -8.16 2.65
CA GLN A 69 -4.54 -7.72 4.03
C GLN A 69 -4.79 -6.20 4.15
N ASN A 70 -4.83 -5.48 3.03
CA ASN A 70 -4.91 -4.01 2.98
C ASN A 70 -3.81 -3.31 3.81
N GLN A 71 -2.66 -3.95 3.93
CA GLN A 71 -1.48 -3.42 4.60
C GLN A 71 -0.37 -3.26 3.58
N MET A 72 0.10 -2.03 3.44
CA MET A 72 1.27 -1.73 2.62
C MET A 72 2.53 -1.81 3.46
N GLN A 73 3.57 -2.40 2.90
CA GLN A 73 4.89 -2.47 3.51
C GLN A 73 5.93 -2.13 2.46
N VAL A 74 7.00 -1.47 2.88
CA VAL A 74 8.18 -1.30 2.04
C VAL A 74 8.85 -2.66 1.89
N TYR A 75 8.88 -3.17 0.67
CA TYR A 75 9.53 -4.43 0.33
C TYR A 75 11.02 -4.21 0.06
N GLN A 76 11.32 -3.18 -0.71
CA GLN A 76 12.67 -2.84 -1.11
C GLN A 76 12.83 -1.33 -1.24
N THR A 77 13.97 -0.82 -0.80
CA THR A 77 14.41 0.55 -1.05
C THR A 77 15.60 0.52 -1.98
N ASN A 78 15.74 1.53 -2.81
CA ASN A 78 16.90 1.75 -3.65
C ASN A 78 17.20 3.25 -3.75
N PHE A 79 17.65 3.79 -2.62
CA PHE A 79 18.26 5.12 -2.59
C PHE A 79 19.71 5.00 -3.03
N TYR A 80 20.07 5.63 -4.14
CA TYR A 80 21.34 5.38 -4.84
C TYR A 80 22.59 5.83 -4.08
N ASN A 81 22.42 6.58 -2.99
CA ASN A 81 23.51 7.02 -2.12
C ASN A 81 23.57 6.29 -0.77
N LEU A 82 22.55 5.48 -0.44
CA LEU A 82 22.54 4.74 0.83
C LEU A 82 23.31 3.43 0.68
N LYS A 83 24.34 3.26 1.49
CA LYS A 83 25.03 1.97 1.64
C LYS A 83 24.12 0.99 2.39
N GLU A 84 23.95 -0.20 1.83
CA GLU A 84 23.11 -1.25 2.41
C GLU A 84 21.67 -0.78 2.73
N GLN A 85 21.23 0.32 2.11
CA GLN A 85 19.91 0.95 2.36
C GLN A 85 19.65 1.29 3.83
N LYS A 86 20.71 1.64 4.58
CA LYS A 86 20.64 2.09 5.97
C LYS A 86 20.83 3.60 6.07
N LEU A 87 19.98 4.22 6.88
CA LEU A 87 20.06 5.65 7.18
C LEU A 87 21.15 5.93 8.20
N GLY A 88 22.03 6.88 7.89
CA GLY A 88 23.08 7.41 8.73
C GLY A 88 22.80 8.84 9.21
N GLU A 89 23.89 9.55 9.56
CA GLU A 89 23.85 10.96 9.96
C GLU A 89 24.42 11.89 8.87
N ASP A 90 24.66 11.34 7.67
CA ASP A 90 25.10 12.12 6.54
C ASP A 90 23.96 12.98 5.95
N GLU A 91 24.33 14.01 5.18
CA GLU A 91 23.39 14.98 4.60
C GLU A 91 22.29 14.31 3.77
N LEU A 92 22.63 13.29 3.00
CA LEU A 92 21.65 12.57 2.16
C LEU A 92 20.71 11.69 2.97
N SER A 93 21.20 11.04 4.02
CA SER A 93 20.33 10.33 4.97
C SER A 93 19.39 11.30 5.67
N ASN A 94 19.86 12.51 6.05
CA ASN A 94 19.04 13.56 6.63
C ASN A 94 17.94 14.02 5.66
N LEU A 95 18.27 14.22 4.38
CA LEU A 95 17.31 14.57 3.33
C LEU A 95 16.23 13.49 3.17
N ILE A 96 16.61 12.21 3.16
CA ILE A 96 15.67 11.11 2.99
C ILE A 96 14.75 11.00 4.20
N LYS A 97 15.30 10.98 5.43
CA LYS A 97 14.49 10.83 6.65
C LYS A 97 13.54 12.01 6.88
N GLU A 98 14.01 13.24 6.67
CA GLU A 98 13.18 14.43 6.77
C GLU A 98 12.14 14.49 5.65
N GLY A 99 12.52 14.20 4.40
CA GLY A 99 11.62 14.19 3.25
C GLY A 99 10.49 13.17 3.40
N ILE A 100 10.75 11.96 3.88
CA ILE A 100 9.71 10.96 4.16
C ILE A 100 8.80 11.43 5.30
N SER A 101 9.37 12.03 6.35
CA SER A 101 8.62 12.45 7.53
C SER A 101 7.70 13.64 7.25
N THR A 102 8.22 14.69 6.58
CA THR A 102 7.52 15.96 6.39
C THR A 102 6.61 15.95 5.16
N ASN A 103 7.03 15.30 4.08
CA ASN A 103 6.24 15.16 2.86
C ASN A 103 5.26 13.98 2.95
N SER A 104 4.43 13.97 4.00
CA SER A 104 3.48 12.91 4.28
C SER A 104 2.28 13.43 5.08
N THR A 105 1.10 12.89 4.78
CA THR A 105 -0.16 13.16 5.52
C THR A 105 -0.55 12.00 6.44
N ALA A 106 0.20 10.90 6.41
CA ALA A 106 -0.06 9.72 7.23
C ALA A 106 0.49 9.86 8.65
N PHE A 107 -0.05 9.04 9.56
CA PHE A 107 0.38 8.93 10.96
C PHE A 107 0.46 7.46 11.37
N LEU A 108 1.31 7.17 12.35
CA LEU A 108 1.38 5.88 13.03
C LEU A 108 0.84 6.03 14.44
N ASP A 109 -0.05 5.14 14.83
CA ASP A 109 -0.58 5.05 16.18
C ASP A 109 0.05 3.85 16.90
N PHE A 110 0.75 4.13 18.00
CA PHE A 110 1.47 3.16 18.82
C PHE A 110 0.70 2.80 20.11
N SER A 111 -0.59 3.14 20.19
CA SER A 111 -1.41 2.91 21.41
C SER A 111 -1.73 1.43 21.66
N GLU A 112 -1.62 0.57 20.66
CA GLU A 112 -1.85 -0.87 20.75
C GLU A 112 -0.55 -1.66 20.51
N GLU A 113 -0.54 -2.96 20.82
CA GLU A 113 0.60 -3.85 20.54
C GLU A 113 1.00 -3.88 19.05
N LYS A 114 0.02 -3.71 18.17
CA LYS A 114 0.25 -3.56 16.71
C LYS A 114 0.10 -2.11 16.32
N VAL A 115 1.15 -1.55 15.70
CA VAL A 115 1.14 -0.21 15.16
C VAL A 115 0.02 -0.08 14.13
N LYS A 116 -0.93 0.81 14.39
CA LYS A 116 -1.99 1.17 13.45
C LYS A 116 -1.52 2.28 12.52
N THR A 117 -1.88 2.16 11.27
CA THR A 117 -1.60 3.17 10.25
C THR A 117 -2.84 4.01 9.99
N LEU A 118 -2.70 5.33 10.03
CA LEU A 118 -3.77 6.29 9.76
C LEU A 118 -3.42 7.11 8.51
N GLY A 119 -4.39 7.31 7.64
CA GLY A 119 -4.22 8.08 6.40
C GLY A 119 -3.86 7.19 5.21
N ASN A 120 -3.02 7.70 4.30
CA ASN A 120 -2.65 7.00 3.07
C ASN A 120 -1.77 5.78 3.38
N PRO A 121 -2.18 4.54 2.98
CA PRO A 121 -1.41 3.32 3.29
C PRO A 121 0.01 3.32 2.73
N THR A 122 0.23 3.92 1.56
CA THR A 122 1.55 4.00 0.93
C THR A 122 2.49 4.92 1.72
N GLU A 123 1.97 6.05 2.20
CA GLU A 123 2.74 6.96 3.06
C GLU A 123 3.04 6.34 4.42
N ALA A 124 2.04 5.67 5.01
CA ALA A 124 2.20 4.97 6.27
C ALA A 124 3.27 3.86 6.19
N ALA A 125 3.36 3.14 5.06
CA ALA A 125 4.41 2.15 4.84
C ALA A 125 5.82 2.76 4.89
N LEU A 126 6.00 3.97 4.37
CA LEU A 126 7.29 4.68 4.45
C LEU A 126 7.62 5.09 5.89
N LEU A 127 6.63 5.55 6.66
CA LEU A 127 6.81 5.88 8.07
C LEU A 127 7.15 4.64 8.91
N LEU A 128 6.53 3.49 8.61
CA LEU A 128 6.87 2.20 9.24
C LEU A 128 8.31 1.79 8.91
N TRP A 129 8.75 1.99 7.68
CA TRP A 129 10.13 1.74 7.28
C TRP A 129 11.11 2.63 8.05
N LEU A 130 10.82 3.94 8.19
CA LEU A 130 11.63 4.85 9.02
C LEU A 130 11.70 4.38 10.48
N ASN A 131 10.57 3.98 11.05
CA ASN A 131 10.53 3.46 12.42
C ASN A 131 11.39 2.18 12.55
N GLY A 132 11.38 1.30 11.54
CA GLY A 132 12.24 0.13 11.45
C GLY A 132 13.75 0.47 11.35
N GLN A 133 14.07 1.67 10.86
CA GLN A 133 15.44 2.25 10.86
C GLN A 133 15.75 3.01 12.15
N HIS A 134 14.94 2.86 13.21
CA HIS A 134 15.08 3.56 14.48
C HIS A 134 15.03 5.09 14.38
N GLN A 135 14.30 5.62 13.38
CA GLN A 135 14.10 7.05 13.21
C GLN A 135 12.71 7.46 13.75
N ASN A 136 12.69 8.50 14.57
CA ASN A 136 11.44 9.08 15.07
C ASN A 136 10.89 10.11 14.08
N TYR A 137 9.93 9.68 13.24
CA TYR A 137 9.36 10.56 12.21
C TYR A 137 8.55 11.73 12.79
N LEU A 138 7.97 11.58 14.00
CA LEU A 138 7.22 12.67 14.65
C LEU A 138 8.16 13.80 15.05
N GLU A 139 9.26 13.48 15.67
CA GLU A 139 10.29 14.48 16.05
C GLU A 139 10.85 15.19 14.81
N LEU A 140 11.13 14.45 13.75
CA LEU A 140 11.59 15.04 12.48
C LEU A 140 10.54 15.98 11.88
N ARG A 141 9.25 15.62 11.97
CA ARG A 141 8.15 16.43 11.45
C ARG A 141 7.87 17.67 12.31
N GLU A 142 7.94 17.54 13.63
CA GLU A 142 7.71 18.64 14.57
C GLU A 142 8.84 19.68 14.55
N ASN A 143 10.07 19.23 14.38
CA ASN A 143 11.23 20.13 14.31
C ASN A 143 11.31 20.90 12.99
N ALA A 144 10.81 20.34 11.89
CA ALA A 144 10.81 20.99 10.59
C ALA A 144 9.60 21.94 10.45
N THR A 145 9.84 23.14 9.96
CA THR A 145 8.74 24.08 9.67
C THR A 145 8.27 23.91 8.23
N ILE A 146 7.04 23.44 8.04
CA ILE A 146 6.41 23.34 6.72
C ILE A 146 6.02 24.76 6.28
N LEU A 147 6.60 25.21 5.17
CA LEU A 147 6.33 26.52 4.59
C LEU A 147 5.19 26.49 3.58
N ASP A 148 5.18 25.46 2.72
CA ASP A 148 4.11 25.25 1.73
C ASP A 148 4.02 23.77 1.37
N GLN A 149 2.82 23.31 0.96
CA GLN A 149 2.58 21.90 0.67
C GLN A 149 1.58 21.72 -0.48
N LEU A 150 1.97 20.94 -1.46
CA LEU A 150 1.14 20.47 -2.54
C LEU A 150 0.80 18.99 -2.29
N THR A 151 -0.40 18.72 -1.77
CA THR A 151 -0.85 17.36 -1.44
C THR A 151 -0.96 16.47 -2.69
N PHE A 152 -0.94 15.16 -2.51
CA PHE A 152 -1.05 14.21 -3.61
C PHE A 152 -2.38 14.37 -4.39
N SER A 153 -2.29 14.28 -5.70
CA SER A 153 -3.44 14.23 -6.60
C SER A 153 -3.25 13.11 -7.61
N THR A 154 -4.32 12.40 -7.95
CA THR A 154 -4.34 11.32 -8.95
C THR A 154 -4.01 11.81 -10.36
N GLU A 155 -4.28 13.09 -10.65
CA GLU A 155 -3.93 13.74 -11.92
C GLU A 155 -2.42 13.99 -12.01
N ARG A 156 -1.85 14.59 -10.97
CA ARG A 156 -0.41 14.96 -10.92
C ARG A 156 0.48 13.77 -10.61
N LYS A 157 -0.01 12.83 -9.82
CA LYS A 157 0.70 11.62 -9.34
C LYS A 157 1.96 11.92 -8.52
N TYR A 158 2.04 13.09 -7.93
CA TYR A 158 3.10 13.46 -6.99
C TYR A 158 2.57 14.37 -5.87
N MET A 159 3.34 14.45 -4.82
CA MET A 159 3.20 15.34 -3.67
C MET A 159 4.50 16.09 -3.48
N ALA A 160 4.43 17.36 -3.08
CA ALA A 160 5.61 18.18 -2.83
C ALA A 160 5.40 19.02 -1.56
N THR A 161 6.48 19.21 -0.80
CA THR A 161 6.46 19.99 0.44
C THR A 161 7.72 20.82 0.54
N ILE A 162 7.57 22.11 0.84
CA ILE A 162 8.68 23.02 1.12
C ILE A 162 8.80 23.15 2.63
N VAL A 163 9.98 22.86 3.15
CA VAL A 163 10.27 22.95 4.58
C VAL A 163 11.48 23.81 4.86
N GLN A 164 11.49 24.49 6.01
CA GLN A 164 12.70 25.01 6.63
C GLN A 164 13.31 23.86 7.44
N SER A 165 14.40 23.27 6.90
CA SER A 165 15.07 22.14 7.51
C SER A 165 15.96 22.58 8.66
N PRO A 166 15.74 22.10 9.88
CA PRO A 166 16.68 22.34 10.99
C PRO A 166 17.96 21.49 10.84
N LEU A 167 17.87 20.35 10.15
CA LEU A 167 19.00 19.44 9.95
C LEU A 167 20.04 20.02 8.98
N LEU A 168 19.58 20.77 7.99
CA LEU A 168 20.43 21.35 6.94
C LEU A 168 20.62 22.85 7.09
N GLY A 169 19.83 23.53 7.94
CA GLY A 169 19.82 24.98 8.09
C GLY A 169 19.35 25.73 6.84
N LYS A 170 18.66 25.06 5.92
CA LYS A 170 18.22 25.59 4.62
C LYS A 170 16.78 25.27 4.33
N LYS A 171 16.18 25.98 3.37
CA LYS A 171 14.89 25.61 2.80
C LYS A 171 15.09 24.46 1.82
N VAL A 172 14.22 23.45 1.90
CA VAL A 172 14.27 22.28 1.01
C VAL A 172 12.88 21.99 0.45
N LEU A 173 12.82 21.77 -0.84
CA LEU A 173 11.65 21.24 -1.54
C LEU A 173 11.82 19.72 -1.63
N TYR A 174 10.89 18.98 -1.05
CA TYR A 174 10.79 17.54 -1.17
C TYR A 174 9.67 17.14 -2.12
N VAL A 175 9.95 16.20 -3.02
CA VAL A 175 8.98 15.68 -3.97
C VAL A 175 8.98 14.16 -3.90
N LYS A 176 7.78 13.55 -3.84
CA LYS A 176 7.58 12.11 -3.97
C LYS A 176 6.39 11.82 -4.87
N GLY A 177 6.43 10.74 -5.61
CA GLY A 177 5.33 10.36 -6.51
C GLY A 177 5.68 9.23 -7.44
N ALA A 178 4.93 9.12 -8.54
CA ALA A 178 5.22 8.15 -9.58
C ALA A 178 6.66 8.36 -10.10
N PRO A 179 7.51 7.31 -10.07
CA PRO A 179 8.94 7.45 -10.34
C PRO A 179 9.23 8.08 -11.70
N GLU A 180 8.47 7.71 -12.74
CA GLU A 180 8.59 8.24 -14.09
C GLU A 180 8.31 9.74 -14.15
N ILE A 181 7.37 10.24 -13.34
CA ILE A 181 7.01 11.67 -13.30
C ILE A 181 8.04 12.46 -12.51
N VAL A 182 8.45 11.93 -11.35
CA VAL A 182 9.48 12.59 -10.52
C VAL A 182 10.82 12.63 -11.26
N LEU A 183 11.20 11.53 -11.94
CA LEU A 183 12.41 11.48 -12.77
C LEU A 183 12.36 12.47 -13.93
N ALA A 184 11.21 12.58 -14.62
CA ALA A 184 11.04 13.53 -15.73
C ALA A 184 11.14 15.00 -15.29
N LYS A 185 10.86 15.29 -14.03
CA LYS A 185 11.00 16.63 -13.42
C LYS A 185 12.38 16.87 -12.79
N SER A 186 13.24 15.86 -12.78
CA SER A 186 14.58 15.94 -12.19
C SER A 186 15.63 16.21 -13.26
N ASN A 187 16.61 17.04 -12.94
CA ASN A 187 17.75 17.36 -13.81
C ASN A 187 18.97 16.50 -13.46
N ARG A 188 19.07 16.10 -12.21
CA ARG A 188 20.21 15.36 -11.66
C ARG A 188 19.74 14.11 -10.90
N VAL A 189 20.65 13.18 -10.73
CA VAL A 189 20.48 11.99 -9.88
C VAL A 189 21.63 11.94 -8.90
N ALA A 190 21.33 11.77 -7.63
CA ALA A 190 22.34 11.59 -6.60
C ALA A 190 22.77 10.12 -6.53
N ILE A 191 23.98 9.79 -6.97
CA ILE A 191 24.53 8.43 -7.01
C ILE A 191 25.94 8.42 -6.41
N ASN A 192 26.18 7.53 -5.46
CA ASN A 192 27.50 7.28 -4.86
C ASN A 192 28.22 8.56 -4.39
N GLY A 193 27.50 9.46 -3.74
CA GLY A 193 28.04 10.71 -3.21
C GLY A 193 28.26 11.81 -4.26
N THR A 194 27.85 11.60 -5.50
CA THR A 194 27.95 12.57 -6.60
C THR A 194 26.61 12.81 -7.27
N CYS A 195 26.41 14.02 -7.80
CA CYS A 195 25.25 14.33 -8.62
C CYS A 195 25.61 14.18 -10.10
N LYS A 196 24.90 13.33 -10.82
CA LYS A 196 25.06 13.12 -12.27
C LYS A 196 23.84 13.64 -13.03
N PRO A 197 23.99 14.07 -14.28
CA PRO A 197 22.85 14.39 -15.13
C PRO A 197 21.89 13.19 -15.28
N VAL A 198 20.60 13.44 -15.25
CA VAL A 198 19.59 12.38 -15.43
C VAL A 198 19.80 11.59 -16.72
N ALA A 199 20.22 12.26 -17.81
CA ALA A 199 20.45 11.64 -19.11
C ALA A 199 21.41 10.44 -19.06
N GLU A 200 22.43 10.48 -18.19
CA GLU A 200 23.40 9.39 -18.03
C GLU A 200 22.86 8.18 -17.27
N CYS A 201 21.88 8.40 -16.39
CA CYS A 201 21.38 7.38 -15.46
C CYS A 201 19.99 6.85 -15.85
N LYS A 202 19.29 7.57 -16.72
CA LYS A 202 17.88 7.34 -17.08
C LYS A 202 17.58 5.90 -17.49
N ALA A 203 18.35 5.37 -18.42
CA ALA A 203 18.13 4.00 -18.94
C ALA A 203 18.26 2.94 -17.84
N GLY A 204 19.19 3.10 -16.91
CA GLY A 204 19.35 2.19 -15.77
C GLY A 204 18.18 2.26 -14.79
N ILE A 205 17.71 3.48 -14.52
CA ILE A 205 16.56 3.73 -13.62
C ILE A 205 15.26 3.19 -14.23
N GLU A 206 15.02 3.44 -15.53
CA GLU A 206 13.83 2.93 -16.23
C GLU A 206 13.82 1.40 -16.30
N LYS A 207 14.97 0.78 -16.51
CA LYS A 207 15.07 -0.69 -16.46
C LYS A 207 14.72 -1.24 -15.07
N GLN A 208 15.27 -0.65 -14.03
CA GLN A 208 14.96 -1.02 -12.65
C GLN A 208 13.48 -0.84 -12.32
N LEU A 209 12.89 0.25 -12.76
CA LEU A 209 11.46 0.51 -12.59
C LEU A 209 10.61 -0.56 -13.27
N LEU A 210 10.98 -0.94 -14.49
CA LEU A 210 10.30 -2.01 -15.23
C LEU A 210 10.40 -3.36 -14.52
N ASP A 211 11.56 -3.68 -13.92
CA ASP A 211 11.76 -4.90 -13.15
C ASP A 211 10.83 -4.96 -11.93
N TYR A 212 10.63 -3.84 -11.22
CA TYR A 212 9.68 -3.75 -10.11
C TYR A 212 8.21 -3.85 -10.58
N GLN A 213 7.86 -3.19 -11.67
CA GLN A 213 6.51 -3.25 -12.23
C GLN A 213 6.15 -4.66 -12.72
N ASN A 214 7.09 -5.40 -13.29
CA ASN A 214 6.91 -6.80 -13.70
C ASN A 214 6.66 -7.73 -12.51
N GLN A 215 7.08 -7.34 -11.30
CA GLN A 215 6.81 -8.05 -10.05
C GLN A 215 5.53 -7.54 -9.36
N ALA A 216 4.73 -6.73 -10.05
CA ALA A 216 3.48 -6.12 -9.55
C ALA A 216 3.68 -5.27 -8.27
N MET A 217 4.86 -4.69 -8.08
CA MET A 217 5.17 -3.80 -6.97
C MET A 217 4.64 -2.40 -7.24
N ARG A 218 4.18 -1.73 -6.19
CA ARG A 218 3.92 -0.29 -6.23
C ARG A 218 5.22 0.44 -5.96
N THR A 219 5.57 1.38 -6.81
CA THR A 219 6.82 2.11 -6.74
C THR A 219 6.60 3.61 -6.45
N LEU A 220 7.50 4.21 -5.70
CA LEU A 220 7.57 5.64 -5.44
C LEU A 220 8.98 6.16 -5.74
N GLY A 221 9.05 7.26 -6.48
CA GLY A 221 10.27 8.03 -6.70
C GLY A 221 10.38 9.19 -5.71
N PHE A 222 11.60 9.53 -5.33
CA PHE A 222 11.94 10.62 -4.41
C PHE A 222 12.93 11.57 -5.05
N ALA A 223 12.69 12.86 -4.85
CA ALA A 223 13.60 13.91 -5.28
C ALA A 223 13.58 15.08 -4.29
N TYR A 224 14.60 15.91 -4.34
CA TYR A 224 14.70 17.12 -3.53
C TYR A 224 15.36 18.27 -4.32
N GLN A 225 15.17 19.47 -3.80
CA GLN A 225 15.91 20.66 -4.23
C GLN A 225 16.20 21.52 -3.01
N ILE A 226 17.46 21.92 -2.83
CA ILE A 226 17.84 22.94 -1.85
C ILE A 226 17.52 24.30 -2.43
N ILE A 227 16.78 25.12 -1.69
CA ILE A 227 16.38 26.49 -2.08
C ILE A 227 17.37 27.47 -1.45
N GLU A 228 18.04 28.27 -2.28
CA GLU A 228 18.94 29.31 -1.80
C GLU A 228 18.19 30.48 -1.19
N ASP A 229 18.71 31.05 -0.10
CA ASP A 229 18.13 32.22 0.54
C ASP A 229 18.15 33.43 -0.39
N GLY A 230 17.03 34.14 -0.47
CA GLY A 230 16.87 35.34 -1.29
C GLY A 230 16.23 35.13 -2.65
N LYS A 231 15.90 33.90 -3.02
CA LYS A 231 15.05 33.61 -4.17
C LYS A 231 13.61 33.37 -3.70
N ASP A 232 12.74 34.36 -3.88
CA ASP A 232 11.29 34.18 -3.78
C ASP A 232 10.76 33.45 -5.04
N GLU A 233 11.17 32.21 -5.21
CA GLU A 233 10.67 31.38 -6.29
C GLU A 233 9.33 30.76 -5.89
N THR A 234 8.32 31.03 -6.70
CA THR A 234 6.99 30.41 -6.53
C THR A 234 7.02 29.03 -7.21
N PHE A 235 7.37 27.99 -6.46
CA PHE A 235 7.43 26.62 -6.99
C PHE A 235 6.05 26.01 -7.27
N PHE A 236 4.99 26.49 -6.63
CA PHE A 236 3.64 25.99 -6.80
C PHE A 236 2.78 27.01 -7.56
N VAL A 237 2.60 26.78 -8.87
CA VAL A 237 1.76 27.59 -9.74
C VAL A 237 0.60 26.75 -10.24
N GLU A 238 -0.63 27.22 -10.09
CA GLU A 238 -1.86 26.51 -10.50
C GLU A 238 -1.92 25.04 -10.00
N GLY A 239 -1.40 24.79 -8.80
CA GLY A 239 -1.36 23.45 -8.22
C GLY A 239 -0.35 22.50 -8.87
N ARG A 240 0.67 22.99 -9.55
CA ARG A 240 1.75 22.21 -10.17
C ARG A 240 3.13 22.77 -9.80
N LEU A 241 4.12 21.89 -9.84
CA LEU A 241 5.53 22.30 -9.70
C LEU A 241 6.03 22.99 -10.97
N HIS A 242 6.60 24.17 -10.78
CA HIS A 242 7.25 24.97 -11.82
C HIS A 242 8.69 25.31 -11.44
N ASP A 243 9.53 25.56 -12.45
CA ASP A 243 10.90 26.06 -12.35
C ASP A 243 11.79 25.32 -11.32
N THR A 244 11.66 23.97 -11.30
CA THR A 244 12.40 23.13 -10.36
C THR A 244 13.71 22.61 -10.94
N ASP A 245 14.73 22.55 -10.10
CA ASP A 245 16.03 21.91 -10.37
C ASP A 245 16.21 20.70 -9.43
N LEU A 246 15.33 19.70 -9.62
CA LEU A 246 15.25 18.55 -8.73
C LEU A 246 16.44 17.60 -8.92
N THR A 247 16.91 17.06 -7.79
CA THR A 247 17.85 15.95 -7.73
C THR A 247 17.12 14.69 -7.28
N TYR A 248 17.12 13.68 -8.14
CA TYR A 248 16.47 12.39 -7.88
C TYR A 248 17.28 11.55 -6.89
N LEU A 249 16.63 10.98 -5.89
CA LEU A 249 17.28 10.22 -4.80
C LEU A 249 17.21 8.71 -4.98
N GLY A 250 16.11 8.22 -5.52
CA GLY A 250 15.89 6.78 -5.65
C GLY A 250 14.44 6.36 -5.75
N ILE A 251 14.22 5.05 -5.67
CA ILE A 251 12.93 4.36 -5.79
C ILE A 251 12.71 3.49 -4.56
N VAL A 252 11.47 3.48 -4.09
CA VAL A 252 11.00 2.58 -3.03
C VAL A 252 9.80 1.80 -3.54
#